data_460265882d973270232996962e461c83
#
_entry.id   460265882d973270232996962e461c83
#
_cell.length_a   1.000
_cell.length_b   1.000
_cell.length_c   1.000
_cell.angle_alpha   90.00
_cell.angle_beta   90.00
_cell.angle_gamma   90.00
#
_symmetry.space_group_name_H-M   'P 1'
#
loop_
_entity.id
_entity.type
_entity.pdbx_description
1 polymer ?
#
loop_
_entity_poly.entity_id
_entity_poly.type
_entity_poly.pdbx_seq_one_letter_code
_entity_poly.pdbx_strand_id
1 'polypeptide(L)'
;MKPRMLPLLVVVVFLAIPSWAAERQRIQLLVPADKLAEVRALTSPLPNSPETAAQGKAIYDGKGACFRCHGKDGNGNGPLAARLNPSPRNFKDHGFWSQRTEGEVFWLIKNGSPGTGIVGYGDQLTDGEIWAIIQYLRSFTGEHGPP
;
A
#
# COMPACT_ATOMS: atom_id res chain seq x y z
N MET A 1 63.61 24.07 -9.81
CA MET A 1 62.61 23.09 -10.27
C MET A 1 61.37 23.26 -9.44
N LYS A 2 60.23 23.74 -10.04
CA LYS A 2 58.93 23.87 -9.35
C LYS A 2 58.14 22.60 -9.55
N PRO A 3 57.56 21.99 -8.50
CA PRO A 3 56.73 20.83 -8.67
C PRO A 3 55.41 21.20 -9.38
N ARG A 4 55.13 20.53 -10.47
CA ARG A 4 53.86 20.61 -11.16
C ARG A 4 52.79 19.81 -10.34
N MET A 5 51.94 20.52 -9.63
CA MET A 5 50.72 19.91 -9.04
C MET A 5 49.76 19.52 -10.18
N LEU A 6 49.57 18.23 -10.39
CA LEU A 6 48.48 17.73 -11.23
C LEU A 6 47.16 17.93 -10.50
N PRO A 7 46.12 18.50 -11.15
CA PRO A 7 44.81 18.59 -10.52
C PRO A 7 44.20 17.18 -10.43
N LEU A 8 43.84 16.81 -9.21
CA LEU A 8 43.05 15.57 -8.97
C LEU A 8 41.65 15.79 -9.51
N LEU A 9 41.34 15.14 -10.63
CA LEU A 9 40.02 15.16 -11.22
C LEU A 9 39.11 14.23 -10.38
N VAL A 10 38.32 14.85 -9.49
CA VAL A 10 37.29 14.13 -8.72
C VAL A 10 36.13 13.79 -9.69
N VAL A 11 36.08 12.56 -10.17
CA VAL A 11 34.95 12.08 -10.95
C VAL A 11 33.81 11.76 -9.97
N VAL A 12 32.84 12.64 -9.88
CA VAL A 12 31.59 12.37 -9.14
C VAL A 12 30.72 11.48 -10.00
N VAL A 13 30.71 10.18 -9.68
CA VAL A 13 29.81 9.21 -10.33
C VAL A 13 28.42 9.38 -9.70
N PHE A 14 27.50 10.01 -10.41
CA PHE A 14 26.09 10.00 -10.07
C PHE A 14 25.52 8.60 -10.36
N LEU A 15 25.38 7.78 -9.34
CA LEU A 15 24.66 6.52 -9.45
C LEU A 15 23.17 6.85 -9.58
N ALA A 16 22.62 6.71 -10.77
CA ALA A 16 21.18 6.83 -11.00
C ALA A 16 20.47 5.69 -10.23
N ILE A 17 19.59 6.06 -9.30
CA ILE A 17 18.74 5.10 -8.60
C ILE A 17 17.76 4.52 -9.63
N PRO A 18 17.72 3.20 -9.84
CA PRO A 18 16.80 2.61 -10.79
C PRO A 18 15.34 2.88 -10.37
N SER A 19 14.45 3.08 -11.34
CA SER A 19 13.07 3.50 -11.10
C SER A 19 12.28 2.59 -10.14
N TRP A 20 12.56 1.28 -10.17
CA TRP A 20 11.96 0.32 -9.21
C TRP A 20 12.41 0.55 -7.76
N ALA A 21 13.64 1.03 -7.54
CA ALA A 21 14.12 1.35 -6.19
C ALA A 21 13.49 2.64 -5.67
N ALA A 22 13.31 3.64 -6.54
CA ALA A 22 12.61 4.88 -6.22
C ALA A 22 11.11 4.62 -5.90
N GLU A 23 10.46 3.74 -6.65
CA GLU A 23 9.07 3.34 -6.37
C GLU A 23 8.96 2.56 -5.06
N ARG A 24 9.87 1.61 -4.79
CA ARG A 24 9.92 0.89 -3.52
C ARG A 24 10.13 1.85 -2.34
N GLN A 25 10.99 2.85 -2.49
CA GLN A 25 11.22 3.87 -1.47
C GLN A 25 9.98 4.76 -1.26
N ARG A 26 9.26 5.10 -2.33
CA ARG A 26 7.99 5.84 -2.25
C ARG A 26 6.91 5.08 -1.47
N ILE A 27 6.88 3.76 -1.59
CA ILE A 27 5.99 2.87 -0.84
C ILE A 27 6.39 2.80 0.64
N GLN A 28 7.68 2.78 0.94
CA GLN A 28 8.20 2.77 2.31
C GLN A 28 7.90 4.07 3.08
N LEU A 29 7.79 5.20 2.38
CA LEU A 29 7.46 6.49 2.98
C LEU A 29 6.02 6.59 3.52
N LEU A 30 5.16 5.62 3.22
CA LEU A 30 3.78 5.59 3.72
C LEU A 30 3.66 5.05 5.14
N VAL A 31 4.60 4.19 5.57
CA VAL A 31 4.74 3.72 6.95
C VAL A 31 6.00 4.36 7.53
N PRO A 32 5.94 4.98 8.72
CA PRO A 32 7.13 5.52 9.36
C PRO A 32 8.26 4.51 9.47
N ALA A 33 9.50 4.93 9.21
CA ALA A 33 10.65 4.02 9.14
C ALA A 33 10.90 3.25 10.45
N ASP A 34 10.65 3.89 11.59
CA ASP A 34 10.75 3.30 12.93
C ASP A 34 9.65 2.25 13.22
N LYS A 35 8.54 2.27 12.47
CA LYS A 35 7.43 1.32 12.59
C LYS A 35 7.47 0.19 11.55
N LEU A 36 8.29 0.34 10.53
CA LEU A 36 8.22 -0.53 9.35
C LEU A 36 8.47 -2.01 9.69
N ALA A 37 9.42 -2.32 10.56
CA ALA A 37 9.72 -3.70 10.95
C ALA A 37 8.57 -4.34 11.73
N GLU A 38 7.99 -3.61 12.69
CA GLU A 38 6.82 -4.03 13.47
C GLU A 38 5.62 -4.26 12.55
N VAL A 39 5.31 -3.29 11.70
CA VAL A 39 4.17 -3.33 10.79
C VAL A 39 4.27 -4.49 9.78
N ARG A 40 5.46 -4.77 9.25
CA ARG A 40 5.69 -5.89 8.34
C ARG A 40 5.53 -7.27 8.99
N ALA A 41 5.72 -7.35 10.30
CA ALA A 41 5.53 -8.58 11.05
C ALA A 41 4.05 -8.85 11.37
N LEU A 42 3.14 -7.88 11.18
CA LEU A 42 1.72 -8.09 11.39
C LEU A 42 1.15 -9.07 10.36
N THR A 43 0.39 -10.02 10.86
CA THR A 43 -0.36 -11.00 10.06
C THR A 43 -1.83 -10.97 10.44
N SER A 44 -2.70 -11.31 9.50
CA SER A 44 -4.14 -11.39 9.77
C SER A 44 -4.42 -12.45 10.85
N PRO A 45 -5.15 -12.11 11.91
CA PRO A 45 -5.65 -13.09 12.88
C PRO A 45 -6.89 -13.84 12.35
N LEU A 46 -7.46 -13.40 11.22
CA LEU A 46 -8.64 -14.00 10.63
C LEU A 46 -8.26 -15.10 9.64
N PRO A 47 -9.09 -16.15 9.51
CA PRO A 47 -8.86 -17.17 8.50
C PRO A 47 -8.97 -16.57 7.10
N ASN A 48 -8.13 -17.06 6.21
CA ASN A 48 -8.26 -16.77 4.78
C ASN A 48 -9.38 -17.66 4.23
N SER A 49 -10.61 -17.13 4.18
CA SER A 49 -11.79 -17.86 3.76
C SER A 49 -12.75 -16.97 2.96
N PRO A 50 -13.62 -17.58 2.13
CA PRO A 50 -14.67 -16.85 1.43
C PRO A 50 -15.60 -16.08 2.37
N GLU A 51 -15.87 -16.60 3.56
CA GLU A 51 -16.71 -15.95 4.57
C GLU A 51 -16.06 -14.67 5.09
N THR A 52 -14.75 -14.73 5.40
CA THR A 52 -13.99 -13.53 5.83
C THR A 52 -13.94 -12.49 4.71
N ALA A 53 -13.71 -12.93 3.47
CA ALA A 53 -13.73 -12.03 2.32
C ALA A 53 -15.12 -11.40 2.10
N ALA A 54 -16.20 -12.15 2.30
CA ALA A 54 -17.58 -11.63 2.21
C ALA A 54 -17.87 -10.58 3.29
N GLN A 55 -17.38 -10.79 4.53
CA GLN A 55 -17.46 -9.78 5.59
C GLN A 55 -16.68 -8.51 5.20
N GLY A 56 -15.45 -8.66 4.69
CA GLY A 56 -14.65 -7.56 4.19
C GLY A 56 -15.33 -6.78 3.06
N LYS A 57 -15.97 -7.50 2.13
CA LYS A 57 -16.77 -6.89 1.06
C LYS A 57 -17.92 -6.05 1.59
N ALA A 58 -18.65 -6.55 2.58
CA ALA A 58 -19.77 -5.81 3.17
C ALA A 58 -19.30 -4.50 3.81
N ILE A 59 -18.10 -4.48 4.44
CA ILE A 59 -17.52 -3.29 5.03
C ILE A 59 -16.99 -2.34 3.94
N TYR A 60 -16.31 -2.89 2.92
CA TYR A 60 -15.80 -2.15 1.78
C TYR A 60 -16.89 -1.39 1.03
N ASP A 61 -18.04 -2.03 0.80
CA ASP A 61 -19.21 -1.44 0.14
C ASP A 61 -20.07 -0.60 1.09
N GLY A 62 -20.01 -0.88 2.38
CA GLY A 62 -20.83 -0.24 3.43
C GLY A 62 -20.10 0.89 4.14
N LYS A 63 -19.88 0.73 5.46
CA LYS A 63 -19.36 1.80 6.33
C LYS A 63 -17.96 2.27 5.98
N GLY A 64 -17.11 1.44 5.37
CA GLY A 64 -15.79 1.83 4.87
C GLY A 64 -15.87 2.66 3.60
N ALA A 65 -16.92 2.51 2.81
CA ALA A 65 -17.17 3.22 1.54
C ALA A 65 -15.95 3.26 0.60
N CYS A 66 -15.09 2.25 0.67
CA CYS A 66 -13.82 2.18 -0.06
C CYS A 66 -14.03 2.21 -1.58
N PHE A 67 -15.15 1.64 -2.05
CA PHE A 67 -15.54 1.63 -3.46
C PHE A 67 -15.63 3.03 -4.07
N ARG A 68 -15.85 4.06 -3.27
CA ARG A 68 -15.97 5.45 -3.78
C ARG A 68 -14.69 5.93 -4.45
N CYS A 69 -13.55 5.47 -3.98
CA CYS A 69 -12.24 5.77 -4.55
C CYS A 69 -11.68 4.59 -5.35
N HIS A 70 -11.76 3.39 -4.79
CA HIS A 70 -11.12 2.20 -5.37
C HIS A 70 -12.00 1.46 -6.39
N GLY A 71 -13.27 1.85 -6.56
CA GLY A 71 -14.23 1.16 -7.44
C GLY A 71 -14.78 -0.12 -6.82
N LYS A 72 -15.95 -0.57 -7.27
CA LYS A 72 -16.56 -1.82 -6.80
C LYS A 72 -15.71 -3.05 -7.10
N ASP A 73 -14.96 -2.98 -8.21
CA ASP A 73 -14.07 -4.05 -8.67
C ASP A 73 -12.62 -3.88 -8.19
N GLY A 74 -12.34 -2.94 -7.29
CA GLY A 74 -11.01 -2.69 -6.76
C GLY A 74 -9.98 -2.17 -7.78
N ASN A 75 -10.42 -1.69 -8.94
CA ASN A 75 -9.57 -1.26 -10.07
C ASN A 75 -9.03 0.18 -9.95
N GLY A 76 -9.34 0.89 -8.86
CA GLY A 76 -8.90 2.27 -8.64
C GLY A 76 -9.74 3.34 -9.37
N ASN A 77 -10.84 2.97 -10.05
CA ASN A 77 -11.67 3.86 -10.85
C ASN A 77 -13.03 4.19 -10.19
N GLY A 78 -13.02 4.40 -8.88
CA GLY A 78 -14.22 4.82 -8.17
C GLY A 78 -14.66 6.25 -8.55
N PRO A 79 -15.91 6.62 -8.23
CA PRO A 79 -16.47 7.93 -8.62
C PRO A 79 -15.69 9.15 -8.09
N LEU A 80 -14.89 8.99 -7.06
CA LEU A 80 -14.03 10.04 -6.51
C LEU A 80 -12.58 9.97 -7.03
N ALA A 81 -12.20 8.92 -7.76
CA ALA A 81 -10.81 8.67 -8.17
C ALA A 81 -10.18 9.81 -8.95
N ALA A 82 -10.94 10.43 -9.88
CA ALA A 82 -10.45 11.52 -10.73
C ALA A 82 -10.04 12.79 -9.95
N ARG A 83 -10.44 12.90 -8.67
CA ARG A 83 -10.11 14.05 -7.81
C ARG A 83 -8.89 13.80 -6.94
N LEU A 84 -8.28 12.61 -7.01
CA LEU A 84 -7.20 12.20 -6.13
C LEU A 84 -5.86 12.17 -6.87
N ASN A 85 -4.85 12.71 -6.21
CA ASN A 85 -3.46 12.60 -6.64
C ASN A 85 -2.59 12.23 -5.41
N PRO A 86 -1.90 11.07 -5.44
CA PRO A 86 -1.91 10.06 -6.49
C PRO A 86 -3.27 9.37 -6.65
N SER A 87 -3.49 8.77 -7.82
CA SER A 87 -4.69 7.97 -8.09
C SER A 87 -4.82 6.79 -7.11
N PRO A 88 -6.05 6.37 -6.77
CA PRO A 88 -6.28 5.22 -5.92
C PRO A 88 -5.65 3.95 -6.51
N ARG A 89 -5.14 3.09 -5.64
CA ARG A 89 -4.50 1.84 -6.06
C ARG A 89 -5.51 0.90 -6.72
N ASN A 90 -5.02 0.23 -7.77
CA ASN A 90 -5.70 -0.90 -8.38
C ASN A 90 -5.28 -2.17 -7.61
N PHE A 91 -6.21 -2.78 -6.89
CA PHE A 91 -5.95 -3.99 -6.09
C PHE A 91 -5.87 -5.27 -6.94
N LYS A 92 -6.25 -5.20 -8.23
CA LYS A 92 -6.05 -6.30 -9.19
C LYS A 92 -4.61 -6.38 -9.70
N ASP A 93 -3.79 -5.37 -9.41
CA ASP A 93 -2.40 -5.35 -9.80
C ASP A 93 -1.58 -6.24 -8.87
N HIS A 94 -1.06 -7.35 -9.40
CA HIS A 94 -0.15 -8.25 -8.68
C HIS A 94 1.11 -7.52 -8.19
N GLY A 95 1.58 -6.49 -8.90
CA GLY A 95 2.69 -5.66 -8.48
C GLY A 95 2.42 -4.92 -7.17
N PHE A 96 1.17 -4.59 -6.87
CA PHE A 96 0.80 -4.00 -5.60
C PHE A 96 1.12 -4.95 -4.44
N TRP A 97 0.69 -6.22 -4.53
CA TRP A 97 0.85 -7.20 -3.46
C TRP A 97 2.25 -7.77 -3.34
N SER A 98 2.99 -7.88 -4.46
CA SER A 98 4.39 -8.35 -4.42
C SER A 98 5.33 -7.37 -3.72
N GLN A 99 4.92 -6.13 -3.56
CA GLN A 99 5.75 -5.06 -2.98
C GLN A 99 5.32 -4.67 -1.56
N ARG A 100 4.23 -5.25 -1.01
CA ARG A 100 3.67 -4.89 0.30
C ARG A 100 3.27 -6.12 1.09
N THR A 101 3.43 -6.02 2.40
CA THR A 101 2.83 -6.97 3.32
C THR A 101 1.40 -6.56 3.66
N GLU A 102 0.59 -7.51 4.12
CA GLU A 102 -0.76 -7.21 4.63
C GLU A 102 -0.71 -6.26 5.82
N GLY A 103 0.33 -6.36 6.66
CA GLY A 103 0.56 -5.44 7.77
C GLY A 103 0.76 -3.99 7.31
N GLU A 104 1.50 -3.76 6.21
CA GLU A 104 1.65 -2.42 5.65
C GLU A 104 0.30 -1.88 5.13
N VAL A 105 -0.52 -2.71 4.52
CA VAL A 105 -1.88 -2.33 4.08
C VAL A 105 -2.78 -2.07 5.27
N PHE A 106 -2.72 -2.91 6.32
CA PHE A 106 -3.44 -2.72 7.58
C PHE A 106 -3.12 -1.36 8.20
N TRP A 107 -1.81 -1.06 8.32
CA TRP A 107 -1.36 0.20 8.90
C TRP A 107 -1.89 1.40 8.12
N LEU A 108 -1.84 1.35 6.78
CA LEU A 108 -2.33 2.42 5.91
C LEU A 108 -3.85 2.63 6.03
N ILE A 109 -4.63 1.57 6.09
CA ILE A 109 -6.08 1.68 6.30
C ILE A 109 -6.37 2.27 7.67
N LYS A 110 -5.67 1.82 8.71
CA LYS A 110 -5.89 2.27 10.09
C LYS A 110 -5.50 3.72 10.31
N ASN A 111 -4.33 4.13 9.80
CA ASN A 111 -3.71 5.42 10.13
C ASN A 111 -3.80 6.45 9.00
N GLY A 112 -4.16 6.01 7.80
CA GLY A 112 -4.12 6.85 6.61
C GLY A 112 -2.70 7.01 6.04
N SER A 113 -2.58 7.86 5.06
CA SER A 113 -1.31 8.18 4.40
C SER A 113 -1.19 9.67 4.18
N PRO A 114 -0.38 10.38 4.97
CA PRO A 114 -0.18 11.82 4.82
C PRO A 114 0.24 12.19 3.40
N GLY A 115 -0.31 13.29 2.89
CA GLY A 115 -0.03 13.75 1.52
C GLY A 115 -0.77 12.98 0.41
N THR A 116 -1.69 12.09 0.77
CA THR A 116 -2.57 11.38 -0.16
C THR A 116 -4.04 11.57 0.21
N GLY A 117 -4.95 11.07 -0.63
CA GLY A 117 -6.38 11.04 -0.31
C GLY A 117 -6.79 9.93 0.68
N ILE A 118 -5.83 9.17 1.23
CA ILE A 118 -6.12 8.09 2.17
C ILE A 118 -6.23 8.68 3.57
N VAL A 119 -7.47 8.76 4.09
CA VAL A 119 -7.74 9.07 5.49
C VAL A 119 -7.63 7.80 6.35
N GLY A 120 -7.27 7.95 7.63
CA GLY A 120 -7.26 6.83 8.56
C GLY A 120 -8.68 6.42 8.96
N TYR A 121 -8.91 5.13 9.07
CA TYR A 121 -10.20 4.55 9.48
C TYR A 121 -10.17 3.96 10.90
N GLY A 122 -9.07 4.11 11.63
CA GLY A 122 -8.91 3.51 12.96
C GLY A 122 -9.97 3.92 13.99
N ASP A 123 -10.58 5.10 13.84
CA ASP A 123 -11.67 5.57 14.70
C ASP A 123 -13.05 5.06 14.26
N GLN A 124 -13.16 4.52 13.03
CA GLN A 124 -14.43 4.10 12.42
C GLN A 124 -14.53 2.58 12.28
N LEU A 125 -13.39 1.90 12.11
CA LEU A 125 -13.30 0.47 11.89
C LEU A 125 -12.47 -0.19 13.00
N THR A 126 -12.94 -1.33 13.47
CA THR A 126 -12.15 -2.19 14.35
C THR A 126 -11.00 -2.85 13.57
N ASP A 127 -9.98 -3.30 14.28
CA ASP A 127 -8.85 -4.02 13.68
C ASP A 127 -9.32 -5.29 12.93
N GLY A 128 -10.28 -6.02 13.47
CA GLY A 128 -10.88 -7.19 12.81
C GLY A 128 -11.56 -6.82 11.49
N GLU A 129 -12.26 -5.69 11.44
CA GLU A 129 -12.89 -5.21 10.21
C GLU A 129 -11.88 -4.79 9.14
N ILE A 130 -10.78 -4.17 9.56
CA ILE A 130 -9.68 -3.82 8.64
C ILE A 130 -9.05 -5.10 8.07
N TRP A 131 -8.81 -6.11 8.91
CA TRP A 131 -8.30 -7.40 8.44
C TRP A 131 -9.26 -8.11 7.48
N ALA A 132 -10.57 -8.07 7.76
CA ALA A 132 -11.56 -8.62 6.84
C ALA A 132 -11.55 -7.88 5.48
N ILE A 133 -11.43 -6.55 5.48
CA ILE A 133 -11.26 -5.78 4.24
C ILE A 133 -10.03 -6.27 3.47
N ILE A 134 -8.88 -6.47 4.13
CA ILE A 134 -7.65 -6.93 3.47
C ILE A 134 -7.86 -8.30 2.80
N GLN A 135 -8.54 -9.22 3.44
CA GLN A 135 -8.89 -10.51 2.83
C GLN A 135 -9.76 -10.33 1.58
N TYR A 136 -10.72 -9.43 1.61
CA TYR A 136 -11.49 -9.08 0.42
C TYR A 136 -10.63 -8.46 -0.68
N LEU A 137 -9.71 -7.53 -0.35
CA LEU A 137 -8.81 -6.92 -1.33
C LEU A 137 -7.93 -7.97 -2.03
N ARG A 138 -7.47 -8.99 -1.29
CA ARG A 138 -6.70 -10.11 -1.84
C ARG A 138 -7.49 -10.91 -2.88
N SER A 139 -8.80 -11.07 -2.67
CA SER A 139 -9.64 -11.81 -3.60
C SER A 139 -9.69 -11.22 -5.02
N PHE A 140 -9.33 -9.94 -5.20
CA PHE A 140 -9.27 -9.32 -6.53
C PHE A 140 -8.12 -9.84 -7.42
N THR A 141 -7.08 -10.40 -6.84
CA THR A 141 -5.95 -10.99 -7.60
C THR A 141 -6.09 -12.48 -7.82
N GLY A 142 -7.11 -13.12 -7.24
CA GLY A 142 -7.26 -14.58 -7.28
C GLY A 142 -6.22 -15.32 -6.44
N GLU A 143 -5.40 -14.63 -5.65
CA GLU A 143 -4.40 -15.24 -4.75
C GLU A 143 -5.05 -15.95 -3.56
N HIS A 144 -6.32 -15.69 -3.35
CA HIS A 144 -7.21 -16.42 -2.48
C HIS A 144 -8.27 -17.09 -3.37
N GLY A 145 -7.83 -18.10 -4.09
CA GLY A 145 -8.76 -18.99 -4.77
C GLY A 145 -9.69 -19.61 -3.74
N PRO A 146 -10.94 -19.98 -4.16
CA PRO A 146 -11.78 -20.80 -3.32
C PRO A 146 -11.00 -22.04 -2.92
N PRO A 147 -11.23 -22.57 -1.71
CA PRO A 147 -10.66 -23.85 -1.28
C PRO A 147 -11.00 -24.94 -2.27
#